data_008f5e18eef4ac068c7f867b7f569f8d
#
_entry.id   008f5e18eef4ac068c7f867b7f569f8d
#
_cell.length_a   1.000
_cell.length_b   1.000
_cell.length_c   1.000
_cell.angle_alpha   90.00
_cell.angle_beta   90.00
_cell.angle_gamma   90.00
#
_symmetry.space_group_name_H-M   'P 1'
#
loop_
_entity.id
_entity.type
_entity.pdbx_description
1 polymer ?
#
loop_
_entity_poly.entity_id
_entity_poly.type
_entity_poly.pdbx_seq_one_letter_code
_entity_poly.pdbx_strand_id
1 'polypeptide(L)'
;MKKLVLVGGGHAQLAVLQALARQRAADIDAVLVTPSPWQYYSGMLPGFIAGHYAEADCRIDLRPLAKAAGVRLQLGQAVELAADERQLRLAEGSGLDYDLLSLDPGSATDLDTLAPPVAGAPLADPWAAEHVLAVKPLAHFFALWPQLQARALAASTYHLCIVGGGAAGVELALAAAHALKAAAGTGHAGIRVSVLAPAAALLPGHAQGVRARVTRRLADSGILVVPQRAHSGTDGLRLADGRLYPADCVIAATGARALPWLERSGLACSDDGWIEVGDTHQSLSHPEVFAAGDCCTRLDPRFARSGVHAVHAGPVLAHNLLAHARGEALRQYTPRRHSLYLIACGPRWAIASWGRWSAQGRWVWRWKDWIDRRFIRSNSV
;
A
#
# COMPACT_ATOMS: atom_id res chain seq x y z
N MET A 1 -21.76 -21.85 -16.46
CA MET A 1 -20.49 -21.32 -15.91
C MET A 1 -20.82 -20.11 -15.06
N LYS A 2 -20.26 -20.03 -13.83
CA LYS A 2 -20.44 -18.86 -12.98
C LYS A 2 -19.48 -17.75 -13.41
N LYS A 3 -19.95 -16.52 -13.49
CA LYS A 3 -19.15 -15.34 -13.79
C LYS A 3 -18.41 -14.86 -12.54
N LEU A 4 -17.09 -14.97 -12.51
CA LEU A 4 -16.25 -14.47 -11.42
C LEU A 4 -15.51 -13.19 -11.88
N VAL A 5 -15.80 -12.09 -11.22
CA VAL A 5 -15.05 -10.84 -11.44
C VAL A 5 -14.05 -10.64 -10.30
N LEU A 6 -12.76 -10.51 -10.67
CA LEU A 6 -11.66 -10.19 -9.77
C LEU A 6 -11.29 -8.72 -9.98
N VAL A 7 -11.36 -7.89 -8.96
CA VAL A 7 -11.06 -6.45 -9.05
C VAL A 7 -9.79 -6.13 -8.29
N GLY A 8 -8.80 -5.60 -9.02
CA GLY A 8 -7.48 -5.29 -8.50
C GLY A 8 -6.53 -6.49 -8.55
N GLY A 9 -5.27 -6.21 -8.87
CA GLY A 9 -4.18 -7.20 -8.85
C GLY A 9 -3.49 -7.29 -7.48
N GLY A 10 -4.21 -7.13 -6.37
CA GLY A 10 -3.64 -7.11 -5.03
C GLY A 10 -2.99 -8.43 -4.59
N HIS A 11 -2.34 -8.41 -3.44
CA HIS A 11 -1.57 -9.57 -2.95
C HIS A 11 -2.43 -10.81 -2.71
N ALA A 12 -3.69 -10.64 -2.28
CA ALA A 12 -4.59 -11.75 -2.05
C ALA A 12 -5.10 -12.36 -3.38
N GLN A 13 -5.29 -11.53 -4.43
CA GLN A 13 -5.71 -12.00 -5.75
C GLN A 13 -4.64 -12.88 -6.43
N LEU A 14 -3.36 -12.71 -6.13
CA LEU A 14 -2.32 -13.61 -6.65
C LEU A 14 -2.57 -15.06 -6.23
N ALA A 15 -3.01 -15.29 -4.99
CA ALA A 15 -3.38 -16.63 -4.51
C ALA A 15 -4.63 -17.17 -5.21
N VAL A 16 -5.59 -16.30 -5.55
CA VAL A 16 -6.79 -16.68 -6.32
C VAL A 16 -6.39 -17.14 -7.72
N LEU A 17 -5.56 -16.36 -8.43
CA LEU A 17 -5.06 -16.75 -9.76
C LEU A 17 -4.30 -18.09 -9.71
N GLN A 18 -3.44 -18.29 -8.71
CA GLN A 18 -2.73 -19.55 -8.54
C GLN A 18 -3.68 -20.72 -8.24
N ALA A 19 -4.75 -20.52 -7.47
CA ALA A 19 -5.72 -21.57 -7.18
C ALA A 19 -6.54 -21.95 -8.42
N LEU A 20 -6.97 -20.96 -9.21
CA LEU A 20 -7.67 -21.17 -10.49
C LEU A 20 -6.77 -21.95 -11.47
N ALA A 21 -5.49 -21.59 -11.59
CA ALA A 21 -4.51 -22.29 -12.42
C ALA A 21 -4.35 -23.78 -12.02
N ARG A 22 -4.25 -24.06 -10.72
CA ARG A 22 -4.09 -25.44 -10.20
C ARG A 22 -5.32 -26.29 -10.38
N GLN A 23 -6.53 -25.73 -10.18
CA GLN A 23 -7.77 -26.48 -10.19
C GLN A 23 -8.42 -26.58 -11.57
N ARG A 24 -7.92 -25.82 -12.56
CA ARG A 24 -8.51 -25.76 -13.91
C ARG A 24 -10.04 -25.67 -13.87
N ALA A 25 -10.55 -24.69 -13.12
CA ALA A 25 -11.98 -24.53 -12.80
C ALA A 25 -12.80 -24.21 -14.08
N ALA A 26 -13.11 -25.24 -14.86
CA ALA A 26 -13.84 -25.13 -16.13
C ALA A 26 -15.31 -24.66 -15.96
N ASP A 27 -15.81 -24.67 -14.74
CA ASP A 27 -17.13 -24.22 -14.33
C ASP A 27 -17.21 -22.72 -14.03
N ILE A 28 -16.08 -22.02 -14.08
CA ILE A 28 -15.96 -20.58 -13.78
C ILE A 28 -15.47 -19.83 -15.02
N ASP A 29 -16.20 -18.79 -15.42
CA ASP A 29 -15.76 -17.77 -16.37
C ASP A 29 -15.20 -16.58 -15.58
N ALA A 30 -13.88 -16.45 -15.53
CA ALA A 30 -13.20 -15.45 -14.69
C ALA A 30 -12.59 -14.30 -15.48
N VAL A 31 -12.75 -13.08 -14.99
CA VAL A 31 -12.09 -11.88 -15.49
C VAL A 31 -11.37 -11.16 -14.37
N LEU A 32 -10.11 -10.77 -14.61
CA LEU A 32 -9.35 -9.88 -13.72
C LEU A 32 -9.36 -8.47 -14.30
N VAL A 33 -9.96 -7.53 -13.56
CA VAL A 33 -9.98 -6.10 -13.86
C VAL A 33 -8.90 -5.39 -13.05
N THR A 34 -7.99 -4.72 -13.72
CA THR A 34 -6.92 -3.95 -13.07
C THR A 34 -6.44 -2.82 -13.99
N PRO A 35 -6.05 -1.64 -13.45
CA PRO A 35 -5.58 -0.52 -14.29
C PRO A 35 -4.19 -0.78 -14.89
N SER A 36 -3.45 -1.77 -14.39
CA SER A 36 -2.09 -2.08 -14.84
C SER A 36 -1.88 -3.58 -14.95
N PRO A 37 -1.12 -4.07 -15.94
CA PRO A 37 -0.71 -5.46 -16.00
C PRO A 37 0.36 -5.82 -14.95
N TRP A 38 0.82 -4.82 -14.18
CA TRP A 38 1.87 -4.99 -13.18
C TRP A 38 1.33 -4.83 -11.78
N GLN A 39 1.60 -5.82 -10.93
CA GLN A 39 1.40 -5.73 -9.49
C GLN A 39 2.70 -5.32 -8.82
N TYR A 40 2.75 -4.12 -8.27
CA TYR A 40 3.91 -3.64 -7.50
C TYR A 40 3.89 -4.15 -6.07
N TYR A 41 5.03 -4.65 -5.61
CA TYR A 41 5.18 -5.14 -4.24
C TYR A 41 5.66 -4.02 -3.31
N SER A 42 4.77 -3.53 -2.45
CA SER A 42 5.03 -2.40 -1.55
C SER A 42 6.21 -2.63 -0.60
N GLY A 43 6.47 -3.89 -0.21
CA GLY A 43 7.60 -4.25 0.65
C GLY A 43 8.98 -3.93 0.05
N MET A 44 9.08 -3.86 -1.28
CA MET A 44 10.33 -3.54 -1.98
C MET A 44 10.49 -2.05 -2.32
N LEU A 45 9.45 -1.22 -2.14
CA LEU A 45 9.52 0.22 -2.45
C LEU A 45 10.68 0.93 -1.73
N PRO A 46 10.93 0.75 -0.42
CA PRO A 46 12.07 1.40 0.24
C PRO A 46 13.43 0.97 -0.36
N GLY A 47 13.53 -0.29 -0.79
CA GLY A 47 14.73 -0.80 -1.45
C GLY A 47 14.94 -0.25 -2.86
N PHE A 48 13.85 -0.04 -3.62
CA PHE A 48 13.89 0.65 -4.91
C PHE A 48 14.38 2.10 -4.74
N ILE A 49 13.78 2.85 -3.83
CA ILE A 49 14.19 4.23 -3.52
C ILE A 49 15.67 4.28 -3.13
N ALA A 50 16.12 3.34 -2.29
CA ALA A 50 17.51 3.26 -1.85
C ALA A 50 18.49 2.76 -2.94
N GLY A 51 18.02 2.44 -4.15
CA GLY A 51 18.85 1.95 -5.26
C GLY A 51 19.30 0.49 -5.12
N HIS A 52 18.61 -0.32 -4.28
CA HIS A 52 18.93 -1.75 -4.10
C HIS A 52 18.26 -2.65 -5.11
N TYR A 53 17.15 -2.21 -5.69
CA TYR A 53 16.34 -2.93 -6.66
C TYR A 53 16.06 -2.07 -7.88
N ALA A 54 16.03 -2.67 -9.05
CA ALA A 54 15.42 -2.06 -10.22
C ALA A 54 13.89 -2.11 -10.10
N GLU A 55 13.16 -1.26 -10.81
CA GLU A 55 11.69 -1.28 -10.84
C GLU A 55 11.15 -2.66 -11.21
N ALA A 56 11.78 -3.31 -12.22
CA ALA A 56 11.39 -4.64 -12.67
C ALA A 56 11.49 -5.72 -11.57
N ASP A 57 12.41 -5.57 -10.62
CA ASP A 57 12.55 -6.49 -9.48
C ASP A 57 11.37 -6.38 -8.49
N CYS A 58 10.65 -5.24 -8.52
CA CYS A 58 9.63 -4.88 -7.53
C CYS A 58 8.20 -5.16 -8.00
N ARG A 59 8.02 -5.77 -9.18
CA ARG A 59 6.70 -5.98 -9.77
C ARG A 59 6.51 -7.40 -10.31
N ILE A 60 5.27 -7.84 -10.33
CA ILE A 60 4.82 -9.13 -10.85
C ILE A 60 4.00 -8.88 -12.11
N ASP A 61 4.27 -9.62 -13.18
CA ASP A 61 3.48 -9.59 -14.41
C ASP A 61 2.22 -10.45 -14.22
N LEU A 62 1.04 -9.81 -14.27
CA LEU A 62 -0.24 -10.48 -14.12
C LEU A 62 -0.67 -11.24 -15.39
N ARG A 63 -0.12 -10.91 -16.56
CA ARG A 63 -0.51 -11.52 -17.84
C ARG A 63 -0.25 -13.03 -17.88
N PRO A 64 0.97 -13.53 -17.58
CA PRO A 64 1.21 -14.96 -17.57
C PRO A 64 0.44 -15.69 -16.48
N LEU A 65 0.24 -15.06 -15.30
CA LEU A 65 -0.56 -15.61 -14.22
C LEU A 65 -2.04 -15.77 -14.62
N ALA A 66 -2.63 -14.73 -15.19
CA ALA A 66 -4.01 -14.74 -15.69
C ALA A 66 -4.18 -15.81 -16.79
N LYS A 67 -3.24 -15.88 -17.75
CA LYS A 67 -3.22 -16.89 -18.80
C LYS A 67 -3.15 -18.31 -18.23
N ALA A 68 -2.26 -18.56 -17.28
CA ALA A 68 -2.13 -19.88 -16.65
C ALA A 68 -3.39 -20.27 -15.86
N ALA A 69 -4.08 -19.29 -15.29
CA ALA A 69 -5.33 -19.45 -14.56
C ALA A 69 -6.57 -19.60 -15.47
N GLY A 70 -6.45 -19.40 -16.78
CA GLY A 70 -7.59 -19.32 -17.67
C GLY A 70 -8.48 -18.10 -17.43
N VAL A 71 -7.91 -17.03 -16.84
CA VAL A 71 -8.60 -15.79 -16.50
C VAL A 71 -8.36 -14.74 -17.59
N ARG A 72 -9.42 -14.12 -18.07
CA ARG A 72 -9.31 -13.00 -18.99
C ARG A 72 -8.81 -11.76 -18.25
N LEU A 73 -7.67 -11.20 -18.66
CA LEU A 73 -7.16 -9.95 -18.13
C LEU A 73 -7.80 -8.77 -18.88
N GLN A 74 -8.51 -7.91 -18.16
CA GLN A 74 -9.09 -6.67 -18.68
C GLN A 74 -8.39 -5.49 -18.02
N LEU A 75 -7.64 -4.73 -18.80
CA LEU A 75 -7.04 -3.48 -18.35
C LEU A 75 -8.13 -2.42 -18.29
N GLY A 76 -8.39 -1.89 -17.12
CA GLY A 76 -9.43 -0.89 -16.86
C GLY A 76 -9.49 -0.56 -15.38
N GLN A 77 -10.02 0.62 -15.07
CA GLN A 77 -10.21 1.08 -13.71
C GLN A 77 -11.67 0.90 -13.29
N ALA A 78 -11.92 0.12 -12.25
CA ALA A 78 -13.23 0.06 -11.60
C ALA A 78 -13.52 1.39 -10.90
N VAL A 79 -14.69 1.97 -11.16
CA VAL A 79 -15.09 3.29 -10.66
C VAL A 79 -16.43 3.29 -9.94
N GLU A 80 -17.24 2.24 -10.14
CA GLU A 80 -18.55 2.10 -9.50
C GLU A 80 -18.90 0.62 -9.33
N LEU A 81 -19.54 0.31 -8.23
CA LEU A 81 -20.13 -1.01 -7.97
C LEU A 81 -21.58 -0.81 -7.50
N ALA A 82 -22.52 -1.41 -8.19
CA ALA A 82 -23.90 -1.55 -7.76
C ALA A 82 -24.09 -3.00 -7.25
N ALA A 83 -23.87 -3.20 -5.94
CA ALA A 83 -23.79 -4.54 -5.37
C ALA A 83 -25.13 -5.29 -5.45
N ASP A 84 -26.25 -4.62 -5.20
CA ASP A 84 -27.60 -5.19 -5.30
C ASP A 84 -27.93 -5.65 -6.71
N GLU A 85 -27.41 -4.95 -7.74
CA GLU A 85 -27.59 -5.23 -9.15
C GLU A 85 -26.53 -6.21 -9.69
N ARG A 86 -25.52 -6.54 -8.88
CA ARG A 86 -24.35 -7.36 -9.26
C ARG A 86 -23.63 -6.85 -10.48
N GLN A 87 -23.45 -5.53 -10.55
CA GLN A 87 -22.82 -4.85 -11.69
C GLN A 87 -21.62 -4.02 -11.26
N LEU A 88 -20.49 -4.22 -11.93
CA LEU A 88 -19.28 -3.42 -11.83
C LEU A 88 -19.14 -2.53 -13.05
N ARG A 89 -18.88 -1.23 -12.88
CA ARG A 89 -18.61 -0.28 -13.96
C ARG A 89 -17.15 0.13 -14.01
N LEU A 90 -16.65 0.27 -15.23
CA LEU A 90 -15.29 0.71 -15.50
C LEU A 90 -15.29 2.17 -15.99
N ALA A 91 -14.13 2.83 -15.85
CA ALA A 91 -13.98 4.25 -16.18
C ALA A 91 -14.30 4.59 -17.66
N GLU A 92 -14.08 3.62 -18.55
CA GLU A 92 -14.43 3.74 -19.99
C GLU A 92 -15.93 3.53 -20.27
N GLY A 93 -16.75 3.30 -19.25
CA GLY A 93 -18.21 3.17 -19.35
C GLY A 93 -18.71 1.74 -19.58
N SER A 94 -17.83 0.76 -19.74
CA SER A 94 -18.24 -0.65 -19.83
C SER A 94 -18.70 -1.20 -18.48
N GLY A 95 -19.68 -2.12 -18.49
CA GLY A 95 -20.21 -2.82 -17.32
C GLY A 95 -19.87 -4.31 -17.35
N LEU A 96 -19.68 -4.90 -16.18
CA LEU A 96 -19.46 -6.34 -15.99
C LEU A 96 -20.46 -6.86 -14.95
N ASP A 97 -21.32 -7.80 -15.37
CA ASP A 97 -22.17 -8.55 -14.45
C ASP A 97 -21.37 -9.69 -13.82
N TYR A 98 -21.70 -10.03 -12.58
CA TYR A 98 -21.04 -11.12 -11.85
C TYR A 98 -22.02 -12.00 -11.08
N ASP A 99 -21.67 -13.28 -10.94
CA ASP A 99 -22.25 -14.21 -9.97
C ASP A 99 -21.43 -14.22 -8.67
N LEU A 100 -20.12 -13.95 -8.80
CA LEU A 100 -19.16 -13.85 -7.72
C LEU A 100 -18.22 -12.66 -7.95
N LEU A 101 -17.92 -11.93 -6.89
CA LEU A 101 -17.00 -10.78 -6.94
C LEU A 101 -15.91 -10.95 -5.88
N SER A 102 -14.66 -10.70 -6.27
CA SER A 102 -13.52 -10.63 -5.36
C SER A 102 -12.85 -9.27 -5.46
N LEU A 103 -12.74 -8.56 -4.33
CA LEU A 103 -12.22 -7.21 -4.24
C LEU A 103 -10.86 -7.21 -3.53
N ASP A 104 -9.81 -6.78 -4.24
CA ASP A 104 -8.48 -6.49 -3.70
C ASP A 104 -7.84 -5.32 -4.49
N PRO A 105 -8.56 -4.18 -4.69
CA PRO A 105 -8.04 -3.01 -5.40
C PRO A 105 -7.05 -2.21 -4.54
N GLY A 106 -6.85 -2.56 -3.29
CA GLY A 106 -6.04 -1.82 -2.34
C GLY A 106 -6.77 -0.60 -1.76
N SER A 107 -6.03 0.47 -1.49
CA SER A 107 -6.51 1.71 -0.88
C SER A 107 -5.80 2.91 -1.48
N ALA A 108 -6.30 4.11 -1.26
CA ALA A 108 -5.63 5.37 -1.55
C ALA A 108 -4.73 5.82 -0.39
N THR A 109 -3.86 6.80 -0.64
CA THR A 109 -3.20 7.56 0.44
C THR A 109 -4.22 8.52 1.06
N ASP A 110 -4.24 8.60 2.37
CA ASP A 110 -5.07 9.59 3.08
C ASP A 110 -4.46 10.98 2.94
N LEU A 111 -4.92 11.74 1.97
CA LEU A 111 -4.52 13.12 1.75
C LEU A 111 -5.32 14.12 2.58
N ASP A 112 -6.47 13.75 3.13
CA ASP A 112 -7.30 14.63 3.96
C ASP A 112 -6.58 15.03 5.25
N THR A 113 -5.69 14.18 5.75
CA THR A 113 -4.78 14.50 6.87
C THR A 113 -3.88 15.71 6.56
N LEU A 114 -3.59 15.97 5.28
CA LEU A 114 -2.84 17.15 4.82
C LEU A 114 -3.74 18.34 4.46
N ALA A 115 -5.07 18.17 4.43
CA ALA A 115 -5.97 19.29 4.18
C ALA A 115 -5.87 20.34 5.31
N PRO A 116 -6.05 21.64 5.00
CA PRO A 116 -6.13 22.66 6.02
C PRO A 116 -7.23 22.34 7.03
N PRO A 117 -7.08 22.71 8.31
CA PRO A 117 -8.07 22.41 9.37
C PRO A 117 -9.38 23.21 9.24
N VAL A 118 -9.68 23.78 8.09
CA VAL A 118 -10.92 24.50 7.77
C VAL A 118 -11.89 23.52 7.13
N ALA A 119 -13.06 23.36 7.74
CA ALA A 119 -14.09 22.46 7.25
C ALA A 119 -14.45 22.76 5.78
N GLY A 120 -14.36 21.73 4.92
CA GLY A 120 -14.70 21.84 3.51
C GLY A 120 -13.61 22.43 2.60
N ALA A 121 -12.41 22.73 3.08
CA ALA A 121 -11.30 23.13 2.23
C ALA A 121 -10.77 21.89 1.50
N PRO A 122 -10.85 21.85 0.15
CA PRO A 122 -10.28 20.73 -0.60
C PRO A 122 -8.74 20.76 -0.54
N LEU A 123 -8.09 19.59 -0.63
CA LEU A 123 -6.65 19.49 -0.90
C LEU A 123 -6.26 20.07 -2.28
N ALA A 124 -7.21 20.61 -3.01
CA ALA A 124 -7.07 21.17 -4.36
C ALA A 124 -6.44 22.58 -4.35
N ASP A 125 -5.47 22.78 -3.46
CA ASP A 125 -4.63 23.95 -3.53
C ASP A 125 -3.54 23.70 -4.61
N PRO A 126 -3.25 24.70 -5.46
CA PRO A 126 -2.27 24.55 -6.55
C PRO A 126 -0.88 24.12 -6.07
N TRP A 127 -0.47 24.57 -4.87
CA TRP A 127 0.79 24.18 -4.29
C TRP A 127 0.81 22.67 -3.98
N ALA A 128 -0.22 22.13 -3.34
CA ALA A 128 -0.30 20.72 -3.03
C ALA A 128 -0.29 19.83 -4.29
N ALA A 129 -0.99 20.26 -5.34
CA ALA A 129 -1.02 19.53 -6.61
C ALA A 129 0.36 19.39 -7.25
N GLU A 130 1.25 20.36 -7.08
CA GLU A 130 2.60 20.37 -7.63
C GLU A 130 3.64 19.71 -6.71
N HIS A 131 3.48 19.84 -5.39
CA HIS A 131 4.52 19.52 -4.42
C HIS A 131 4.24 18.28 -3.58
N VAL A 132 2.99 17.79 -3.53
CA VAL A 132 2.61 16.62 -2.71
C VAL A 132 2.56 15.36 -3.57
N LEU A 133 3.41 14.39 -3.24
CA LEU A 133 3.43 13.06 -3.84
C LEU A 133 2.79 12.05 -2.90
N ALA A 134 1.66 11.49 -3.31
CA ALA A 134 1.01 10.38 -2.61
C ALA A 134 1.79 9.07 -2.81
N VAL A 135 1.91 8.25 -1.76
CA VAL A 135 2.58 6.93 -1.86
C VAL A 135 1.75 5.94 -2.68
N LYS A 136 0.42 6.05 -2.63
CA LYS A 136 -0.48 5.21 -3.42
C LYS A 136 -1.21 6.05 -4.47
N PRO A 137 -1.42 5.51 -5.68
CA PRO A 137 -1.07 4.16 -6.16
C PRO A 137 0.44 3.99 -6.38
N LEU A 138 0.97 2.80 -6.03
CA LEU A 138 2.42 2.53 -6.07
C LEU A 138 3.03 2.72 -7.46
N ALA A 139 2.34 2.31 -8.52
CA ALA A 139 2.82 2.46 -9.89
C ALA A 139 3.19 3.92 -10.20
N HIS A 140 2.37 4.88 -9.77
CA HIS A 140 2.64 6.30 -9.94
C HIS A 140 3.87 6.74 -9.15
N PHE A 141 4.00 6.29 -7.90
CA PHE A 141 5.16 6.61 -7.08
C PHE A 141 6.47 6.07 -7.69
N PHE A 142 6.48 4.82 -8.18
CA PHE A 142 7.64 4.24 -8.85
C PHE A 142 8.06 5.07 -10.08
N ALA A 143 7.10 5.57 -10.87
CA ALA A 143 7.37 6.39 -12.05
C ALA A 143 7.90 7.79 -11.69
N LEU A 144 7.45 8.38 -10.57
CA LEU A 144 7.80 9.75 -10.19
C LEU A 144 9.08 9.84 -9.35
N TRP A 145 9.46 8.79 -8.61
CA TRP A 145 10.65 8.83 -7.77
C TRP A 145 11.94 9.21 -8.52
N PRO A 146 12.28 8.67 -9.71
CA PRO A 146 13.47 9.07 -10.46
C PRO A 146 13.46 10.56 -10.84
N GLN A 147 12.28 11.11 -11.16
CA GLN A 147 12.12 12.52 -11.51
C GLN A 147 12.33 13.43 -10.29
N LEU A 148 11.77 13.02 -9.13
CA LEU A 148 11.98 13.71 -7.86
C LEU A 148 13.47 13.72 -7.50
N GLN A 149 14.14 12.57 -7.62
CA GLN A 149 15.57 12.44 -7.35
C GLN A 149 16.39 13.36 -8.27
N ALA A 150 16.08 13.39 -9.56
CA ALA A 150 16.76 14.26 -10.53
C ALA A 150 16.58 15.75 -10.19
N ARG A 151 15.34 16.17 -9.82
CA ARG A 151 15.08 17.55 -9.37
C ARG A 151 15.86 17.90 -8.12
N ALA A 152 15.89 17.01 -7.13
CA ALA A 152 16.62 17.24 -5.89
C ALA A 152 18.14 17.39 -6.11
N LEU A 153 18.71 16.65 -7.06
CA LEU A 153 20.14 16.71 -7.39
C LEU A 153 20.50 17.91 -8.25
N ALA A 154 19.58 18.47 -9.02
CA ALA A 154 19.79 19.66 -9.83
C ALA A 154 19.71 20.97 -9.02
N ALA A 155 19.05 20.94 -7.86
CA ALA A 155 18.86 22.10 -7.01
C ALA A 155 20.09 22.34 -6.10
N SER A 156 20.46 23.62 -5.84
CA SER A 156 21.49 23.97 -4.89
C SER A 156 21.12 23.65 -3.43
N THR A 157 19.81 23.77 -3.13
CA THR A 157 19.19 23.35 -1.87
C THR A 157 17.91 22.62 -2.19
N TYR A 158 17.60 21.55 -1.45
CA TYR A 158 16.35 20.81 -1.62
C TYR A 158 15.87 20.23 -0.28
N HIS A 159 14.62 20.48 0.07
CA HIS A 159 14.03 19.99 1.29
C HIS A 159 12.89 19.01 0.98
N LEU A 160 13.15 17.72 1.17
CA LEU A 160 12.18 16.66 1.06
C LEU A 160 11.51 16.41 2.43
N CYS A 161 10.20 16.60 2.49
CA CYS A 161 9.41 16.34 3.69
C CYS A 161 8.61 15.04 3.54
N ILE A 162 8.69 14.16 4.52
CA ILE A 162 7.81 13.00 4.64
C ILE A 162 6.80 13.31 5.73
N VAL A 163 5.51 13.36 5.39
CA VAL A 163 4.44 13.53 6.37
C VAL A 163 3.85 12.18 6.71
N GLY A 164 4.03 11.77 7.97
CA GLY A 164 3.60 10.49 8.50
C GLY A 164 4.71 9.69 9.17
N GLY A 165 4.47 9.29 10.43
CA GLY A 165 5.43 8.57 11.28
C GLY A 165 5.25 7.04 11.31
N GLY A 166 4.36 6.48 10.49
CA GLY A 166 4.19 5.04 10.36
C GLY A 166 5.40 4.33 9.75
N ALA A 167 5.35 2.99 9.63
CA ALA A 167 6.44 2.21 9.07
C ALA A 167 6.83 2.69 7.65
N ALA A 168 5.84 2.95 6.79
CA ALA A 168 6.09 3.46 5.44
C ALA A 168 6.83 4.81 5.46
N GLY A 169 6.37 5.79 6.25
CA GLY A 169 7.01 7.11 6.32
C GLY A 169 8.46 7.03 6.81
N VAL A 170 8.72 6.21 7.82
CA VAL A 170 10.08 5.97 8.34
C VAL A 170 10.98 5.31 7.28
N GLU A 171 10.50 4.27 6.61
CA GLU A 171 11.26 3.57 5.57
C GLU A 171 11.56 4.47 4.37
N LEU A 172 10.56 5.25 3.93
CA LEU A 172 10.71 6.19 2.82
C LEU A 172 11.71 7.29 3.15
N ALA A 173 11.65 7.86 4.37
CA ALA A 173 12.60 8.88 4.80
C ALA A 173 14.04 8.35 4.81
N LEU A 174 14.27 7.17 5.41
CA LEU A 174 15.60 6.56 5.49
C LEU A 174 16.11 6.15 4.11
N ALA A 175 15.25 5.63 3.24
CA ALA A 175 15.60 5.25 1.87
C ALA A 175 15.94 6.47 1.01
N ALA A 176 15.11 7.53 1.07
CA ALA A 176 15.31 8.77 0.33
C ALA A 176 16.60 9.49 0.78
N ALA A 177 16.82 9.63 2.09
CA ALA A 177 18.05 10.24 2.62
C ALA A 177 19.30 9.47 2.17
N HIS A 178 19.23 8.13 2.15
CA HIS A 178 20.33 7.29 1.66
C HIS A 178 20.59 7.51 0.16
N ALA A 179 19.54 7.45 -0.66
CA ALA A 179 19.66 7.59 -2.11
C ALA A 179 20.16 8.97 -2.54
N LEU A 180 19.58 10.03 -1.95
CA LEU A 180 19.95 11.41 -2.27
C LEU A 180 21.39 11.71 -1.83
N LYS A 181 21.80 11.26 -0.63
CA LYS A 181 23.18 11.41 -0.16
C LYS A 181 24.18 10.63 -1.02
N ALA A 182 23.84 9.40 -1.42
CA ALA A 182 24.71 8.58 -2.25
C ALA A 182 24.90 9.17 -3.66
N ALA A 183 23.83 9.73 -4.24
CA ALA A 183 23.88 10.33 -5.57
C ALA A 183 24.52 11.73 -5.59
N ALA A 184 24.37 12.50 -4.52
CA ALA A 184 24.92 13.85 -4.39
C ALA A 184 26.44 13.88 -4.16
N GLY A 185 27.02 12.78 -3.66
CA GLY A 185 28.45 12.73 -3.30
C GLY A 185 28.80 13.75 -2.20
N THR A 186 30.08 14.18 -2.16
CA THR A 186 30.56 15.12 -1.14
C THR A 186 30.23 16.59 -1.45
N GLY A 187 29.67 16.89 -2.62
CA GLY A 187 29.49 18.28 -3.12
C GLY A 187 28.12 18.91 -2.82
N HIS A 188 27.10 18.17 -2.36
CA HIS A 188 25.74 18.68 -2.18
C HIS A 188 25.35 18.70 -0.69
N ALA A 189 25.84 19.72 0.04
CA ALA A 189 25.45 19.94 1.44
C ALA A 189 24.00 20.46 1.61
N GLY A 190 23.29 20.79 0.50
CA GLY A 190 21.99 21.48 0.53
C GLY A 190 20.76 20.58 0.60
N ILE A 191 20.89 19.25 0.45
CA ILE A 191 19.74 18.35 0.48
C ILE A 191 19.38 17.97 1.93
N ARG A 192 18.13 18.23 2.33
CA ARG A 192 17.60 17.91 3.65
C ARG A 192 16.41 16.97 3.54
N VAL A 193 16.27 16.06 4.48
CA VAL A 193 15.10 15.17 4.62
C VAL A 193 14.53 15.33 6.01
N SER A 194 13.20 15.51 6.10
CA SER A 194 12.49 15.62 7.37
C SER A 194 11.32 14.65 7.44
N VAL A 195 11.01 14.20 8.66
CA VAL A 195 9.78 13.45 8.97
C VAL A 195 8.92 14.32 9.88
N LEU A 196 7.71 14.62 9.43
CA LEU A 196 6.73 15.40 10.18
C LEU A 196 5.65 14.45 10.69
N ALA A 197 5.62 14.26 12.01
CA ALA A 197 4.62 13.41 12.66
C ALA A 197 4.58 13.71 14.16
N PRO A 198 3.41 13.72 14.82
CA PRO A 198 3.37 13.79 16.28
C PRO A 198 4.26 12.73 16.92
N ALA A 199 4.91 13.04 18.04
CA ALA A 199 5.85 12.14 18.69
C ALA A 199 5.22 10.75 19.02
N ALA A 200 3.94 10.72 19.40
CA ALA A 200 3.20 9.48 19.63
C ALA A 200 2.93 8.68 18.35
N ALA A 201 2.96 9.33 17.18
CA ALA A 201 2.71 8.72 15.88
C ALA A 201 3.97 8.15 15.21
N LEU A 202 5.15 8.26 15.85
CA LEU A 202 6.34 7.60 15.34
C LEU A 202 6.28 6.10 15.67
N LEU A 203 6.05 5.27 14.64
CA LEU A 203 5.87 3.82 14.72
C LEU A 203 4.82 3.40 15.78
N PRO A 204 3.56 3.87 15.66
CA PRO A 204 2.52 3.45 16.58
C PRO A 204 2.35 1.92 16.51
N GLY A 205 2.06 1.29 17.64
CA GLY A 205 1.88 -0.17 17.72
C GLY A 205 3.18 -1.00 17.76
N HIS A 206 4.36 -0.38 17.58
CA HIS A 206 5.64 -1.08 17.77
C HIS A 206 6.20 -0.94 19.19
N ALA A 207 6.94 -1.95 19.63
CA ALA A 207 7.58 -1.95 20.93
C ALA A 207 8.56 -0.79 21.12
N GLN A 208 8.74 -0.30 22.34
CA GLN A 208 9.63 0.82 22.67
C GLN A 208 11.06 0.61 22.13
N GLY A 209 11.59 -0.62 22.22
CA GLY A 209 12.93 -0.94 21.68
C GLY A 209 13.04 -0.75 20.16
N VAL A 210 11.97 -1.03 19.39
CA VAL A 210 11.93 -0.76 17.95
C VAL A 210 11.91 0.74 17.69
N ARG A 211 11.06 1.47 18.41
CA ARG A 211 10.95 2.95 18.29
C ARG A 211 12.29 3.63 18.60
N ALA A 212 12.96 3.25 19.68
CA ALA A 212 14.27 3.79 20.05
C ALA A 212 15.35 3.52 18.98
N ARG A 213 15.37 2.31 18.39
CA ARG A 213 16.29 1.97 17.29
C ARG A 213 16.04 2.83 16.05
N VAL A 214 14.76 3.01 15.67
CA VAL A 214 14.38 3.84 14.53
C VAL A 214 14.72 5.31 14.78
N THR A 215 14.40 5.86 15.96
CA THR A 215 14.77 7.25 16.29
C THR A 215 16.28 7.49 16.16
N ARG A 216 17.08 6.55 16.66
CA ARG A 216 18.55 6.64 16.49
C ARG A 216 18.94 6.60 15.02
N ARG A 217 18.38 5.69 14.22
CA ARG A 217 18.68 5.58 12.79
C ARG A 217 18.32 6.83 12.00
N LEU A 218 17.18 7.46 12.32
CA LEU A 218 16.79 8.74 11.71
C LEU A 218 17.83 9.83 12.04
N ALA A 219 18.22 9.93 13.32
CA ALA A 219 19.24 10.90 13.75
C ALA A 219 20.61 10.63 13.10
N ASP A 220 21.11 9.38 13.09
CA ASP A 220 22.38 8.97 12.47
C ASP A 220 22.38 9.24 10.94
N SER A 221 21.21 9.25 10.31
CA SER A 221 21.06 9.55 8.88
C SER A 221 20.93 11.06 8.58
N GLY A 222 20.92 11.91 9.62
CA GLY A 222 20.75 13.36 9.50
C GLY A 222 19.30 13.78 9.18
N ILE A 223 18.33 12.90 9.45
CA ILE A 223 16.90 13.19 9.20
C ILE A 223 16.33 13.94 10.41
N LEU A 224 15.76 15.12 10.15
CA LEU A 224 15.09 15.90 11.17
C LEU A 224 13.69 15.33 11.44
N VAL A 225 13.42 14.96 12.68
CA VAL A 225 12.06 14.56 13.10
C VAL A 225 11.39 15.76 13.75
N VAL A 226 10.32 16.26 13.12
CA VAL A 226 9.49 17.35 13.62
C VAL A 226 8.26 16.77 14.31
N PRO A 227 8.13 16.88 15.64
CA PRO A 227 7.07 16.20 16.40
C PRO A 227 5.72 16.95 16.33
N GLN A 228 5.32 17.38 15.14
CA GLN A 228 4.09 18.12 14.88
C GLN A 228 3.34 17.54 13.68
N ARG A 229 2.04 17.78 13.63
CA ARG A 229 1.24 17.60 12.42
C ARG A 229 1.59 18.70 11.42
N ALA A 230 1.41 18.38 10.15
CA ALA A 230 1.54 19.36 9.08
C ALA A 230 0.32 19.27 8.16
N HIS A 231 -0.04 20.39 7.55
CA HIS A 231 -1.09 20.49 6.54
C HIS A 231 -0.60 21.37 5.38
N SER A 232 -1.15 21.19 4.21
CA SER A 232 -0.88 22.06 3.07
C SER A 232 -1.62 23.38 3.23
N GLY A 233 -1.03 24.45 2.75
CA GLY A 233 -1.62 25.76 2.63
C GLY A 233 -1.30 26.32 1.25
N THR A 234 -1.97 27.39 0.85
CA THR A 234 -1.83 27.99 -0.49
C THR A 234 -0.41 28.44 -0.83
N ASP A 235 0.43 28.65 0.19
CA ASP A 235 1.80 29.14 0.11
C ASP A 235 2.86 28.11 0.56
N GLY A 236 2.46 26.88 0.89
CA GLY A 236 3.38 25.83 1.31
C GLY A 236 2.89 24.94 2.44
N LEU A 237 3.79 24.14 2.98
CA LEU A 237 3.52 23.23 4.08
C LEU A 237 3.52 24.00 5.41
N ARG A 238 2.46 23.87 6.20
CA ARG A 238 2.31 24.52 7.52
C ARG A 238 2.30 23.49 8.64
N LEU A 239 2.95 23.83 9.73
CA LEU A 239 2.90 23.04 10.97
C LEU A 239 1.60 23.33 11.74
N ALA A 240 1.28 22.50 12.72
CA ALA A 240 0.09 22.65 13.55
C ALA A 240 0.03 23.99 14.32
N ASP A 241 1.17 24.65 14.55
CA ASP A 241 1.27 25.98 15.16
C ASP A 241 1.13 27.13 14.14
N GLY A 242 0.82 26.83 12.88
CA GLY A 242 0.62 27.78 11.79
C GLY A 242 1.89 28.24 11.08
N ARG A 243 3.09 27.89 11.58
CA ARG A 243 4.36 28.29 10.95
C ARG A 243 4.54 27.58 9.61
N LEU A 244 5.02 28.33 8.62
CA LEU A 244 5.45 27.78 7.34
C LEU A 244 6.68 26.91 7.54
N TYR A 245 6.67 25.70 6.96
CA TYR A 245 7.78 24.78 7.01
C TYR A 245 8.38 24.61 5.62
N PRO A 246 9.69 24.80 5.45
CA PRO A 246 10.32 24.67 4.13
C PRO A 246 10.10 23.27 3.54
N ALA A 247 9.58 23.20 2.33
CA ALA A 247 9.39 21.95 1.61
C ALA A 247 9.38 22.21 0.09
N ASP A 248 10.31 21.60 -0.63
CA ASP A 248 10.31 21.59 -2.09
C ASP A 248 9.51 20.42 -2.64
N CYS A 249 9.34 19.37 -1.83
CA CYS A 249 8.47 18.23 -2.11
C CYS A 249 8.01 17.58 -0.81
N VAL A 250 6.78 17.13 -0.79
CA VAL A 250 6.17 16.38 0.32
C VAL A 250 5.80 14.98 -0.16
N ILE A 251 6.30 13.95 0.51
CA ILE A 251 5.79 12.59 0.35
C ILE A 251 4.73 12.35 1.43
N ALA A 252 3.49 12.14 1.01
CA ALA A 252 2.37 11.85 1.90
C ALA A 252 2.36 10.36 2.27
N ALA A 253 2.85 10.03 3.48
CA ALA A 253 2.79 8.71 4.10
C ALA A 253 1.80 8.72 5.29
N THR A 254 0.70 9.44 5.13
CA THR A 254 -0.30 9.82 6.15
C THR A 254 -1.24 8.70 6.56
N GLY A 255 -1.20 7.58 5.86
CA GLY A 255 -2.05 6.42 6.11
C GLY A 255 -2.81 5.98 4.86
N ALA A 256 -3.71 5.03 5.07
CA ALA A 256 -4.57 4.50 4.02
C ALA A 256 -5.97 5.09 4.15
N ARG A 257 -6.61 5.37 3.01
CA ARG A 257 -8.01 5.78 2.89
C ARG A 257 -8.77 4.79 2.03
N ALA A 258 -10.00 4.50 2.40
CA ALA A 258 -10.91 3.70 1.59
C ALA A 258 -11.15 4.35 0.22
N LEU A 259 -11.40 3.52 -0.78
CA LEU A 259 -11.72 4.02 -2.13
C LEU A 259 -13.17 4.51 -2.16
N PRO A 260 -13.45 5.77 -2.55
CA PRO A 260 -14.80 6.36 -2.43
C PRO A 260 -15.89 5.61 -3.21
N TRP A 261 -15.53 4.92 -4.30
CA TRP A 261 -16.49 4.15 -5.07
C TRP A 261 -16.96 2.86 -4.35
N LEU A 262 -16.14 2.33 -3.42
CA LEU A 262 -16.52 1.18 -2.58
C LEU A 262 -17.49 1.58 -1.47
N GLU A 263 -17.32 2.77 -0.88
CA GLU A 263 -18.24 3.32 0.11
C GLU A 263 -19.67 3.48 -0.45
N ARG A 264 -19.78 3.82 -1.74
CA ARG A 264 -21.06 4.00 -2.44
C ARG A 264 -21.59 2.76 -3.13
N SER A 265 -21.00 1.61 -2.87
CA SER A 265 -21.28 0.35 -3.61
C SER A 265 -22.56 -0.37 -3.19
N GLY A 266 -23.18 0.01 -2.08
CA GLY A 266 -24.26 -0.77 -1.43
C GLY A 266 -23.75 -1.88 -0.51
N LEU A 267 -22.44 -2.15 -0.47
CA LEU A 267 -21.85 -3.08 0.49
C LEU A 267 -21.87 -2.50 1.91
N ALA A 268 -21.94 -3.38 2.92
CA ALA A 268 -21.70 -2.98 4.29
C ALA A 268 -20.28 -2.43 4.43
N CYS A 269 -20.18 -1.18 4.88
CA CYS A 269 -18.92 -0.49 5.09
C CYS A 269 -18.87 0.09 6.51
N SER A 270 -17.67 0.16 7.08
CA SER A 270 -17.43 0.90 8.32
C SER A 270 -17.60 2.41 8.12
N ASP A 271 -17.67 3.17 9.22
CA ASP A 271 -17.78 4.65 9.19
C ASP A 271 -16.65 5.32 8.38
N ASP A 272 -15.49 4.68 8.29
CA ASP A 272 -14.34 5.13 7.49
C ASP A 272 -14.38 4.64 6.01
N GLY A 273 -15.47 4.04 5.55
CA GLY A 273 -15.69 3.59 4.16
C GLY A 273 -15.02 2.26 3.78
N TRP A 274 -14.48 1.48 4.73
CA TRP A 274 -13.89 0.17 4.46
C TRP A 274 -14.97 -0.91 4.37
N ILE A 275 -14.87 -1.78 3.35
CA ILE A 275 -15.79 -2.93 3.23
C ILE A 275 -15.68 -3.80 4.49
N GLU A 276 -16.79 -4.05 5.15
CA GLU A 276 -16.85 -4.96 6.29
C GLU A 276 -16.99 -6.41 5.84
N VAL A 277 -16.05 -7.25 6.29
CA VAL A 277 -16.03 -8.68 5.97
C VAL A 277 -16.04 -9.55 7.22
N GLY A 278 -16.64 -10.72 7.08
CA GLY A 278 -16.60 -11.77 8.08
C GLY A 278 -15.25 -12.50 8.12
N ASP A 279 -15.16 -13.52 8.95
CA ASP A 279 -13.97 -14.36 9.07
C ASP A 279 -13.70 -15.24 7.84
N THR A 280 -14.66 -15.40 6.95
CA THR A 280 -14.53 -16.05 5.65
C THR A 280 -14.11 -15.12 4.52
N HIS A 281 -13.87 -13.84 4.80
CA HIS A 281 -13.66 -12.77 3.81
C HIS A 281 -14.87 -12.44 2.93
N GLN A 282 -16.07 -12.96 3.24
CA GLN A 282 -17.32 -12.50 2.63
C GLN A 282 -17.72 -11.14 3.19
N SER A 283 -18.32 -10.30 2.34
CA SER A 283 -19.02 -9.09 2.76
C SER A 283 -20.12 -9.45 3.76
N LEU A 284 -20.34 -8.60 4.76
CA LEU A 284 -21.41 -8.81 5.74
C LEU A 284 -22.81 -8.64 5.14
N SER A 285 -22.96 -7.93 4.03
CA SER A 285 -24.24 -7.67 3.36
C SER A 285 -24.50 -8.55 2.13
N HIS A 286 -23.43 -8.96 1.40
CA HIS A 286 -23.55 -9.66 0.12
C HIS A 286 -22.66 -10.91 0.12
N PRO A 287 -23.23 -12.11 0.31
CA PRO A 287 -22.46 -13.35 0.48
C PRO A 287 -21.69 -13.79 -0.78
N GLU A 288 -22.05 -13.29 -1.97
CA GLU A 288 -21.35 -13.50 -3.23
C GLU A 288 -20.15 -12.56 -3.43
N VAL A 289 -19.99 -11.57 -2.55
CA VAL A 289 -18.88 -10.60 -2.60
C VAL A 289 -17.85 -10.93 -1.53
N PHE A 290 -16.60 -11.07 -1.94
CA PHE A 290 -15.47 -11.31 -1.07
C PHE A 290 -14.49 -10.14 -1.16
N ALA A 291 -13.85 -9.76 -0.05
CA ALA A 291 -12.83 -8.73 -0.06
C ALA A 291 -11.64 -9.10 0.83
N ALA A 292 -10.44 -8.73 0.40
CA ALA A 292 -9.21 -8.89 1.16
C ALA A 292 -8.23 -7.72 0.91
N GLY A 293 -7.14 -7.68 1.65
CA GLY A 293 -6.14 -6.61 1.53
C GLY A 293 -6.59 -5.29 2.13
N ASP A 294 -6.07 -4.19 1.57
CA ASP A 294 -6.23 -2.86 2.15
C ASP A 294 -7.61 -2.22 1.87
N CYS A 295 -8.51 -2.87 1.12
CA CYS A 295 -9.85 -2.33 0.83
C CYS A 295 -10.91 -2.72 1.86
N CYS A 296 -10.62 -3.65 2.78
CA CYS A 296 -11.60 -4.18 3.72
C CYS A 296 -11.15 -4.08 5.18
N THR A 297 -12.10 -4.23 6.09
CA THR A 297 -11.89 -4.28 7.53
C THR A 297 -12.71 -5.39 8.17
N ARG A 298 -12.35 -5.74 9.41
CA ARG A 298 -13.08 -6.68 10.27
C ARG A 298 -13.19 -6.09 11.67
N LEU A 299 -14.20 -6.51 12.41
CA LEU A 299 -14.35 -6.15 13.82
C LEU A 299 -13.25 -6.77 14.71
N ASP A 300 -12.51 -7.77 14.22
CA ASP A 300 -11.39 -8.37 14.95
C ASP A 300 -10.22 -7.37 15.04
N PRO A 301 -9.84 -6.89 16.25
CA PRO A 301 -8.79 -5.88 16.42
C PRO A 301 -7.40 -6.37 16.00
N ARG A 302 -7.22 -7.68 15.79
CA ARG A 302 -5.96 -8.26 15.26
C ARG A 302 -5.85 -8.11 13.74
N PHE A 303 -6.93 -7.74 13.07
CA PHE A 303 -6.92 -7.54 11.63
C PHE A 303 -6.36 -6.13 11.31
N ALA A 304 -5.12 -6.09 10.84
CA ALA A 304 -4.50 -4.85 10.38
C ALA A 304 -4.49 -4.79 8.85
N ARG A 305 -4.83 -3.65 8.28
CA ARG A 305 -4.71 -3.39 6.84
C ARG A 305 -3.24 -3.27 6.47
N SER A 306 -2.67 -4.35 5.96
CA SER A 306 -1.26 -4.38 5.53
C SER A 306 -1.03 -5.52 4.52
N GLY A 307 -0.01 -5.36 3.68
CA GLY A 307 0.38 -6.39 2.72
C GLY A 307 0.67 -7.76 3.34
N VAL A 308 1.16 -7.79 4.59
CA VAL A 308 1.38 -9.06 5.33
C VAL A 308 0.07 -9.80 5.56
N HIS A 309 -0.98 -9.09 5.99
CA HIS A 309 -2.30 -9.70 6.18
C HIS A 309 -2.93 -10.11 4.85
N ALA A 310 -2.80 -9.30 3.80
CA ALA A 310 -3.30 -9.63 2.46
C ALA A 310 -2.67 -10.93 1.92
N VAL A 311 -1.35 -11.10 2.06
CA VAL A 311 -0.65 -12.33 1.66
C VAL A 311 -1.15 -13.55 2.44
N HIS A 312 -1.40 -13.43 3.75
CA HIS A 312 -1.91 -14.53 4.57
C HIS A 312 -3.39 -14.83 4.35
N ALA A 313 -4.19 -13.83 4.00
CA ALA A 313 -5.61 -13.97 3.66
C ALA A 313 -5.82 -14.65 2.30
N GLY A 314 -4.92 -14.43 1.35
CA GLY A 314 -5.06 -14.89 -0.03
C GLY A 314 -5.42 -16.37 -0.20
N PRO A 315 -4.73 -17.34 0.46
CA PRO A 315 -5.10 -18.75 0.37
C PRO A 315 -6.51 -19.08 0.88
N VAL A 316 -6.99 -18.38 1.93
CA VAL A 316 -8.36 -18.55 2.45
C VAL A 316 -9.37 -17.93 1.49
N LEU A 317 -9.10 -16.72 1.01
CA LEU A 317 -9.92 -16.06 -0.01
C LEU A 317 -10.08 -16.95 -1.26
N ALA A 318 -8.97 -17.49 -1.78
CA ALA A 318 -8.96 -18.35 -2.95
C ALA A 318 -9.79 -19.62 -2.74
N HIS A 319 -9.62 -20.29 -1.58
CA HIS A 319 -10.43 -21.45 -1.24
C HIS A 319 -11.91 -21.09 -1.17
N ASN A 320 -12.25 -20.01 -0.48
CA ASN A 320 -13.64 -19.63 -0.21
C ASN A 320 -14.40 -19.20 -1.47
N LEU A 321 -13.74 -18.51 -2.40
CA LEU A 321 -14.32 -18.19 -3.71
C LEU A 321 -14.70 -19.45 -4.48
N LEU A 322 -13.81 -20.44 -4.53
CA LEU A 322 -14.05 -21.69 -5.24
C LEU A 322 -15.08 -22.59 -4.52
N ALA A 323 -15.02 -22.66 -3.19
CA ALA A 323 -15.97 -23.39 -2.37
C ALA A 323 -17.38 -22.77 -2.50
N HIS A 324 -17.51 -21.45 -2.44
CA HIS A 324 -18.80 -20.76 -2.63
C HIS A 324 -19.36 -21.02 -4.04
N ALA A 325 -18.52 -21.00 -5.07
CA ALA A 325 -18.94 -21.32 -6.44
C ALA A 325 -19.58 -22.70 -6.54
N ARG A 326 -19.13 -23.66 -5.73
CA ARG A 326 -19.58 -25.08 -5.71
C ARG A 326 -20.60 -25.40 -4.64
N GLY A 327 -20.97 -24.44 -3.79
CA GLY A 327 -21.86 -24.67 -2.63
C GLY A 327 -21.18 -25.47 -1.50
N GLU A 328 -19.86 -25.45 -1.42
CA GLU A 328 -19.06 -26.12 -0.39
C GLU A 328 -18.87 -25.24 0.85
N ALA A 329 -18.44 -25.86 1.96
CA ALA A 329 -18.18 -25.15 3.21
C ALA A 329 -16.97 -24.20 3.12
N LEU A 330 -17.13 -23.00 3.69
CA LEU A 330 -16.11 -21.98 3.72
C LEU A 330 -15.14 -22.17 4.89
N ARG A 331 -13.92 -21.70 4.74
CA ARG A 331 -12.87 -21.68 5.76
C ARG A 331 -12.79 -20.32 6.44
N GLN A 332 -12.55 -20.35 7.74
CA GLN A 332 -12.31 -19.14 8.53
C GLN A 332 -10.83 -18.71 8.44
N TYR A 333 -10.61 -17.41 8.32
CA TYR A 333 -9.30 -16.80 8.45
C TYR A 333 -9.10 -16.24 9.85
N THR A 334 -8.11 -16.75 10.56
CA THR A 334 -7.72 -16.24 11.87
C THR A 334 -6.42 -15.41 11.75
N PRO A 335 -6.47 -14.09 11.98
CA PRO A 335 -5.28 -13.25 11.95
C PRO A 335 -4.25 -13.69 12.99
N ARG A 336 -2.98 -13.62 12.66
CA ARG A 336 -1.90 -13.92 13.60
C ARG A 336 -1.85 -12.87 14.72
N ARG A 337 -1.63 -13.31 15.96
CA ARG A 337 -1.49 -12.42 17.12
C ARG A 337 -0.35 -11.41 16.96
N HIS A 338 0.75 -11.81 16.33
CA HIS A 338 1.90 -10.96 16.06
C HIS A 338 2.37 -11.18 14.63
N SER A 339 2.53 -10.11 13.90
CA SER A 339 3.13 -10.12 12.57
C SER A 339 4.60 -9.70 12.67
N LEU A 340 5.44 -10.30 11.83
CA LEU A 340 6.82 -9.88 11.67
C LEU A 340 6.88 -8.69 10.72
N TYR A 341 7.46 -7.59 11.18
CA TYR A 341 7.78 -6.43 10.35
C TYR A 341 9.28 -6.29 10.22
N LEU A 342 9.78 -6.09 9.00
CA LEU A 342 11.18 -5.86 8.68
C LEU A 342 11.30 -4.47 8.07
N ILE A 343 11.65 -3.48 8.92
CA ILE A 343 11.70 -2.06 8.57
C ILE A 343 13.05 -1.77 7.91
N ALA A 344 13.04 -1.41 6.64
CA ALA A 344 14.24 -1.03 5.89
C ALA A 344 14.79 0.33 6.35
N CYS A 345 16.11 0.45 6.47
CA CYS A 345 16.76 1.63 7.05
C CYS A 345 17.73 2.33 6.08
N GLY A 346 17.39 2.46 4.81
CA GLY A 346 18.21 3.13 3.79
C GLY A 346 19.34 2.24 3.27
N PRO A 347 20.57 2.26 3.83
CA PRO A 347 21.62 1.32 3.44
C PRO A 347 21.20 -0.10 3.76
N ARG A 348 21.85 -1.10 3.20
CA ARG A 348 21.51 -2.53 3.41
C ARG A 348 21.49 -2.94 4.89
N TRP A 349 20.55 -2.34 5.61
CA TRP A 349 20.31 -2.47 7.04
C TRP A 349 18.81 -2.44 7.31
N ALA A 350 18.32 -3.26 8.25
CA ALA A 350 16.92 -3.28 8.64
C ALA A 350 16.76 -3.53 10.15
N ILE A 351 15.56 -3.21 10.65
CA ILE A 351 15.11 -3.49 12.00
C ILE A 351 13.97 -4.48 11.95
N ALA A 352 14.12 -5.63 12.63
CA ALA A 352 13.04 -6.58 12.83
C ALA A 352 12.20 -6.19 14.04
N SER A 353 10.87 -6.34 13.92
CA SER A 353 9.90 -6.11 14.97
C SER A 353 8.89 -7.27 15.00
N TRP A 354 8.82 -7.98 16.13
CA TRP A 354 7.88 -9.08 16.34
C TRP A 354 7.38 -9.10 17.79
N GLY A 355 6.18 -8.61 18.03
CA GLY A 355 5.67 -8.39 19.38
C GLY A 355 6.60 -7.49 20.18
N ARG A 356 7.14 -7.99 21.29
CA ARG A 356 8.12 -7.25 22.12
C ARG A 356 9.58 -7.45 21.69
N TRP A 357 9.85 -8.44 20.82
CA TRP A 357 11.20 -8.73 20.33
C TRP A 357 11.59 -7.80 19.19
N SER A 358 12.86 -7.43 19.16
CA SER A 358 13.45 -6.65 18.08
C SER A 358 14.92 -6.99 17.88
N ALA A 359 15.34 -6.95 16.62
CA ALA A 359 16.74 -7.07 16.22
C ALA A 359 17.05 -6.08 15.11
N GLN A 360 18.32 -5.84 14.81
CA GLN A 360 18.72 -4.98 13.72
C GLN A 360 20.05 -5.42 13.11
N GLY A 361 20.29 -5.02 11.87
CA GLY A 361 21.58 -5.25 11.23
C GLY A 361 21.47 -5.58 9.75
N ARG A 362 22.64 -5.81 9.14
CA ARG A 362 22.73 -6.27 7.75
C ARG A 362 22.09 -7.64 7.53
N TRP A 363 22.17 -8.52 8.53
CA TRP A 363 21.55 -9.85 8.46
C TRP A 363 20.02 -9.76 8.43
N VAL A 364 19.41 -8.80 9.16
CA VAL A 364 17.97 -8.55 9.11
C VAL A 364 17.57 -8.03 7.72
N TRP A 365 18.39 -7.18 7.11
CA TRP A 365 18.15 -6.71 5.75
C TRP A 365 18.25 -7.87 4.73
N ARG A 366 19.26 -8.75 4.85
CA ARG A 366 19.37 -9.95 4.01
C ARG A 366 18.18 -10.88 4.15
N TRP A 367 17.66 -11.00 5.38
CA TRP A 367 16.45 -11.78 5.64
C TRP A 367 15.22 -11.14 4.97
N LYS A 368 15.06 -9.81 5.07
CA LYS A 368 14.03 -9.07 4.34
C LYS A 368 14.15 -9.27 2.83
N ASP A 369 15.34 -9.04 2.26
CA ASP A 369 15.61 -9.21 0.83
C ASP A 369 15.27 -10.63 0.34
N TRP A 370 15.60 -11.64 1.13
CA TRP A 370 15.27 -13.03 0.81
C TRP A 370 13.75 -13.28 0.80
N ILE A 371 13.01 -12.74 1.79
CA ILE A 371 11.55 -12.85 1.85
C ILE A 371 10.92 -12.13 0.65
N ASP A 372 11.32 -10.90 0.39
CA ASP A 372 10.77 -10.07 -0.68
C ASP A 372 11.01 -10.71 -2.06
N ARG A 373 12.25 -11.13 -2.35
CA ARG A 373 12.58 -11.81 -3.61
C ARG A 373 11.92 -13.18 -3.74
N ARG A 374 11.73 -13.90 -2.62
CA ARG A 374 10.98 -15.14 -2.61
C ARG A 374 9.52 -14.90 -2.97
N PHE A 375 8.91 -13.86 -2.42
CA PHE A 375 7.53 -13.48 -2.74
C PHE A 375 7.36 -13.17 -4.23
N ILE A 376 8.22 -12.32 -4.79
CA ILE A 376 8.19 -12.02 -6.24
C ILE A 376 8.32 -13.32 -7.05
N ARG A 377 9.36 -14.13 -6.80
CA ARG A 377 9.62 -15.36 -7.55
C ARG A 377 8.49 -16.39 -7.44
N SER A 378 7.87 -16.53 -6.28
CA SER A 378 6.77 -17.48 -6.08
C SER A 378 5.46 -17.04 -6.76
N ASN A 379 5.37 -15.78 -7.19
CA ASN A 379 4.22 -15.21 -7.89
C ASN A 379 4.57 -14.80 -9.34
N SER A 380 5.77 -15.13 -9.83
CA SER A 380 6.15 -14.99 -11.24
C SER A 380 6.10 -16.36 -11.91
N VAL A 381 5.60 -16.42 -13.14
CA VAL A 381 5.50 -17.66 -13.96
C VAL A 381 6.68 -17.73 -14.91
#